data_ffc534dcb96bc40027d60c18f968d924
#
_entry.id   ffc534dcb96bc40027d60c18f968d924
#
_cell.length_a   1.000
_cell.length_b   1.000
_cell.length_c   1.000
_cell.angle_alpha   90.00
_cell.angle_beta   90.00
_cell.angle_gamma   90.00
#
_symmetry.space_group_name_H-M   'P 1'
#
loop_
_entity.id
_entity.type
_entity.pdbx_description
1 polymer ?
#
loop_
_entity_poly.entity_id
_entity_poly.type
_entity_poly.pdbx_seq_one_letter_code
_entity_poly.pdbx_strand_id
1 'polypeptide(L)'
;MLNVTMEEPTEESLKGIILPPMPATLTGINSERAKAEPSLGEIARLIERDISVAGAVIKAVNSPLFGLRRKLESISQAVFLLGLDNVVNLVTALSLRSAMQAAKFPDLDRFFDSAQNVAIIMSSLAGELCAMPHGQAYLLGLFHDCGIPLLFQKHPEYLEVMRTAKTTINRSITAVEDERIGTDHALVGYFVARSWKLPNAICLSIRYHHSAYDLLAASKRTDQRDEDIEALTNAAALLAMAEIINYRLGHREEFHDWDLAGPSVLAHFDLTPQAFELLEKDTCEKLADA
;
A
#
# COMPACT_ATOMS: atom_id res chain seq x y z
N MET A 1 23.85 -15.30 4.36
CA MET A 1 22.71 -16.24 4.21
C MET A 1 21.54 -15.61 4.96
N LEU A 2 20.75 -14.78 4.28
CA LEU A 2 19.50 -14.33 4.86
C LEU A 2 18.47 -15.46 4.63
N ASN A 3 18.25 -16.26 5.69
CA ASN A 3 17.01 -16.97 5.82
C ASN A 3 15.96 -15.87 6.01
N VAL A 4 15.08 -15.66 5.02
CA VAL A 4 13.82 -14.97 5.24
C VAL A 4 12.98 -15.94 6.08
N THR A 5 13.35 -16.12 7.35
CA THR A 5 12.46 -16.72 8.33
C THR A 5 11.36 -15.70 8.53
N MET A 6 10.19 -15.97 7.97
CA MET A 6 8.97 -15.21 8.24
C MET A 6 8.55 -15.49 9.69
N GLU A 7 9.37 -15.04 10.65
CA GLU A 7 8.97 -15.04 12.05
C GLU A 7 7.84 -14.04 12.23
N GLU A 8 6.72 -14.49 12.77
CA GLU A 8 5.62 -13.59 13.09
C GLU A 8 6.10 -12.57 14.14
N PRO A 9 6.07 -11.27 13.81
CA PRO A 9 6.47 -10.23 14.75
C PRO A 9 5.57 -10.25 15.98
N THR A 10 6.14 -10.00 17.14
CA THR A 10 5.39 -9.92 18.41
C THR A 10 4.94 -8.50 18.70
N GLU A 11 3.86 -8.33 19.48
CA GLU A 11 3.38 -7.00 19.89
C GLU A 11 4.41 -6.22 20.74
N GLU A 12 5.37 -6.88 21.35
CA GLU A 12 6.50 -6.24 22.05
C GLU A 12 7.32 -5.34 21.11
N SER A 13 7.35 -5.68 19.82
CA SER A 13 8.02 -4.89 18.79
C SER A 13 7.40 -3.52 18.56
N LEU A 14 6.14 -3.31 18.97
CA LEU A 14 5.46 -2.00 18.88
C LEU A 14 5.98 -0.98 19.92
N LYS A 15 6.62 -1.43 20.99
CA LYS A 15 7.24 -0.55 22.00
C LYS A 15 6.34 0.60 22.49
N GLY A 16 5.04 0.33 22.67
CA GLY A 16 4.07 1.29 23.17
C GLY A 16 3.53 2.27 22.11
N ILE A 17 3.67 1.96 20.83
CA ILE A 17 2.98 2.65 19.75
C ILE A 17 1.48 2.30 19.83
N ILE A 18 0.63 3.33 19.79
CA ILE A 18 -0.82 3.15 19.84
C ILE A 18 -1.34 3.04 18.41
N LEU A 19 -1.89 1.87 18.08
CA LEU A 19 -2.50 1.65 16.76
C LEU A 19 -3.86 2.34 16.67
N PRO A 20 -4.21 2.94 15.52
CA PRO A 20 -5.53 3.53 15.32
C PRO A 20 -6.60 2.42 15.31
N PRO A 21 -7.73 2.63 15.99
CA PRO A 21 -8.82 1.66 15.97
C PRO A 21 -9.42 1.56 14.57
N MET A 22 -9.87 0.35 14.20
CA MET A 22 -10.60 0.16 12.95
C MET A 22 -11.90 0.99 12.98
N PRO A 23 -12.18 1.80 11.94
CA PRO A 23 -13.38 2.61 11.86
C PRO A 23 -14.68 1.78 11.95
N ALA A 24 -15.73 2.38 12.54
CA ALA A 24 -17.00 1.68 12.75
C ALA A 24 -17.65 1.24 11.41
N THR A 25 -17.49 2.02 10.35
CA THR A 25 -17.96 1.69 9.00
C THR A 25 -17.33 0.38 8.52
N LEU A 26 -16.01 0.22 8.67
CA LEU A 26 -15.32 -1.01 8.30
C LEU A 26 -15.70 -2.20 9.19
N THR A 27 -15.90 -1.96 10.48
CA THR A 27 -16.39 -3.00 11.40
C THR A 27 -17.74 -3.54 10.95
N GLY A 28 -18.66 -2.64 10.55
CA GLY A 28 -19.97 -3.03 10.02
C GLY A 28 -19.87 -3.80 8.69
N ILE A 29 -19.04 -3.31 7.77
CA ILE A 29 -18.82 -3.95 6.47
C ILE A 29 -18.21 -5.35 6.64
N ASN A 30 -17.21 -5.52 7.50
CA ASN A 30 -16.59 -6.82 7.76
C ASN A 30 -17.58 -7.80 8.42
N SER A 31 -18.48 -7.31 9.28
CA SER A 31 -19.53 -8.11 9.88
C SER A 31 -20.56 -8.57 8.84
N GLU A 32 -20.93 -7.70 7.89
CA GLU A 32 -21.82 -8.05 6.77
C GLU A 32 -21.16 -9.05 5.82
N ARG A 33 -19.90 -8.84 5.48
CA ARG A 33 -19.11 -9.73 4.61
C ARG A 33 -18.96 -11.14 5.18
N ALA A 34 -18.92 -11.30 6.50
CA ALA A 34 -18.79 -12.59 7.18
C ALA A 34 -20.07 -13.42 7.20
N LYS A 35 -21.21 -12.89 6.74
CA LYS A 35 -22.46 -13.65 6.64
C LYS A 35 -22.41 -14.68 5.54
N ALA A 36 -23.23 -15.72 5.64
CA ALA A 36 -23.37 -16.75 4.61
C ALA A 36 -23.83 -16.16 3.26
N GLU A 37 -24.67 -15.12 3.31
CA GLU A 37 -25.16 -14.38 2.15
C GLU A 37 -24.97 -12.87 2.39
N PRO A 38 -23.78 -12.32 2.04
CA PRO A 38 -23.51 -10.89 2.20
C PRO A 38 -24.41 -10.03 1.30
N SER A 39 -25.02 -8.99 1.85
CA SER A 39 -25.87 -8.06 1.12
C SER A 39 -25.09 -6.85 0.63
N LEU A 40 -24.90 -6.73 -0.70
CA LEU A 40 -24.30 -5.54 -1.32
C LEU A 40 -25.10 -4.26 -1.00
N GLY A 41 -26.43 -4.36 -0.88
CA GLY A 41 -27.28 -3.22 -0.51
C GLY A 41 -27.06 -2.77 0.92
N GLU A 42 -26.79 -3.67 1.87
CA GLU A 42 -26.47 -3.28 3.25
C GLU A 42 -25.06 -2.67 3.34
N ILE A 43 -24.10 -3.21 2.59
CA ILE A 43 -22.77 -2.60 2.48
C ILE A 43 -22.84 -1.19 1.92
N ALA A 44 -23.62 -0.97 0.86
CA ALA A 44 -23.84 0.38 0.33
C ALA A 44 -24.40 1.33 1.39
N ARG A 45 -25.42 0.90 2.16
CA ARG A 45 -25.99 1.71 3.26
C ARG A 45 -24.98 2.01 4.38
N LEU A 46 -24.11 1.05 4.72
CA LEU A 46 -23.08 1.27 5.72
C LEU A 46 -22.08 2.33 5.28
N ILE A 47 -21.70 2.33 3.99
CA ILE A 47 -20.82 3.35 3.40
C ILE A 47 -21.52 4.72 3.37
N GLU A 48 -22.79 4.75 2.94
CA GLU A 48 -23.59 5.99 2.84
C GLU A 48 -23.80 6.71 4.18
N ARG A 49 -23.76 5.99 5.31
CA ARG A 49 -23.84 6.58 6.66
C ARG A 49 -22.59 7.39 7.03
N ASP A 50 -21.47 7.12 6.41
CA ASP A 50 -20.21 7.87 6.59
C ASP A 50 -20.00 8.78 5.39
N ILE A 51 -20.41 10.05 5.53
CA ILE A 51 -20.39 11.03 4.44
C ILE A 51 -18.97 11.22 3.89
N SER A 52 -17.96 11.17 4.75
CA SER A 52 -16.55 11.34 4.35
C SER A 52 -16.11 10.17 3.47
N VAL A 53 -16.37 8.94 3.92
CA VAL A 53 -16.06 7.73 3.17
C VAL A 53 -16.87 7.65 1.88
N ALA A 54 -18.17 7.94 1.92
CA ALA A 54 -19.03 7.93 0.75
C ALA A 54 -18.54 8.91 -0.34
N GLY A 55 -18.23 10.15 0.04
CA GLY A 55 -17.68 11.15 -0.87
C GLY A 55 -16.35 10.72 -1.48
N ALA A 56 -15.44 10.14 -0.66
CA ALA A 56 -14.16 9.65 -1.13
C ALA A 56 -14.31 8.44 -2.07
N VAL A 57 -15.24 7.51 -1.80
CA VAL A 57 -15.55 6.38 -2.69
C VAL A 57 -16.05 6.88 -4.05
N ILE A 58 -17.02 7.78 -4.07
CA ILE A 58 -17.57 8.33 -5.33
C ILE A 58 -16.47 9.06 -6.13
N LYS A 59 -15.61 9.83 -5.46
CA LYS A 59 -14.47 10.49 -6.11
C LYS A 59 -13.51 9.46 -6.70
N ALA A 60 -13.10 8.46 -5.92
CA ALA A 60 -12.15 7.46 -6.36
C ALA A 60 -12.65 6.62 -7.54
N VAL A 61 -13.88 6.12 -7.49
CA VAL A 61 -14.43 5.28 -8.58
C VAL A 61 -14.66 6.06 -9.86
N ASN A 62 -14.85 7.37 -9.79
CA ASN A 62 -15.01 8.24 -10.96
C ASN A 62 -13.68 8.77 -11.50
N SER A 63 -12.56 8.40 -10.90
CA SER A 63 -11.24 8.72 -11.44
C SER A 63 -10.95 7.87 -12.69
N PRO A 64 -10.06 8.32 -13.59
CA PRO A 64 -9.64 7.58 -14.77
C PRO A 64 -9.09 6.18 -14.48
N LEU A 65 -8.62 5.96 -13.26
CA LEU A 65 -8.14 4.66 -12.78
C LEU A 65 -9.13 3.50 -13.04
N PHE A 66 -10.44 3.77 -12.88
CA PHE A 66 -11.48 2.75 -13.10
C PHE A 66 -11.98 2.71 -14.54
N GLY A 67 -11.52 3.60 -15.42
CA GLY A 67 -11.81 3.61 -16.86
C GLY A 67 -13.32 3.68 -17.19
N LEU A 68 -14.12 4.28 -16.32
CA LEU A 68 -15.57 4.29 -16.48
C LEU A 68 -16.01 5.23 -17.59
N ARG A 69 -16.81 4.72 -18.53
CA ARG A 69 -17.40 5.53 -19.62
C ARG A 69 -18.44 6.55 -19.13
N ARG A 70 -19.03 6.33 -17.97
CA ARG A 70 -20.03 7.20 -17.34
C ARG A 70 -19.73 7.33 -15.86
N LYS A 71 -19.87 8.53 -15.32
CA LYS A 71 -19.72 8.78 -13.89
C LYS A 71 -20.81 8.07 -13.10
N LEU A 72 -20.43 7.50 -11.96
CA LEU A 72 -21.35 6.92 -10.99
C LEU A 72 -21.83 8.03 -10.04
N GLU A 73 -23.11 8.01 -9.71
CA GLU A 73 -23.75 9.03 -8.88
C GLU A 73 -24.15 8.48 -7.49
N SER A 74 -24.04 7.17 -7.28
CA SER A 74 -24.43 6.55 -6.02
C SER A 74 -23.45 5.47 -5.56
N ILE A 75 -23.38 5.28 -4.24
CA ILE A 75 -22.59 4.20 -3.61
C ILE A 75 -23.12 2.84 -4.06
N SER A 76 -24.44 2.68 -4.16
CA SER A 76 -25.04 1.42 -4.63
C SER A 76 -24.56 1.04 -6.03
N GLN A 77 -24.43 2.01 -6.97
CA GLN A 77 -23.84 1.76 -8.30
C GLN A 77 -22.37 1.36 -8.19
N ALA A 78 -21.58 2.03 -7.32
CA ALA A 78 -20.18 1.73 -7.11
C ALA A 78 -20.00 0.30 -6.55
N VAL A 79 -20.78 -0.06 -5.54
CA VAL A 79 -20.74 -1.40 -4.92
C VAL A 79 -21.12 -2.50 -5.93
N PHE A 80 -22.14 -2.26 -6.74
CA PHE A 80 -22.58 -3.22 -7.76
C PHE A 80 -21.54 -3.40 -8.87
N LEU A 81 -20.93 -2.30 -9.33
CA LEU A 81 -19.96 -2.34 -10.43
C LEU A 81 -18.62 -2.95 -10.02
N LEU A 82 -18.09 -2.52 -8.87
CA LEU A 82 -16.77 -2.96 -8.39
C LEU A 82 -16.81 -4.35 -7.74
N GLY A 83 -17.97 -4.76 -7.26
CA GLY A 83 -18.12 -5.96 -6.45
C GLY A 83 -17.64 -5.76 -5.00
N LEU A 84 -17.94 -6.78 -4.18
CA LEU A 84 -17.73 -6.72 -2.73
C LEU A 84 -16.27 -6.45 -2.34
N ASP A 85 -15.35 -7.24 -2.85
CA ASP A 85 -13.95 -7.20 -2.41
C ASP A 85 -13.26 -5.87 -2.78
N ASN A 86 -13.48 -5.39 -3.99
CA ASN A 86 -12.90 -4.12 -4.44
C ASN A 86 -13.44 -2.93 -3.66
N VAL A 87 -14.75 -2.92 -3.36
CA VAL A 87 -15.35 -1.85 -2.55
C VAL A 87 -14.83 -1.89 -1.12
N VAL A 88 -14.72 -3.07 -0.51
CA VAL A 88 -14.16 -3.21 0.85
C VAL A 88 -12.72 -2.73 0.89
N ASN A 89 -11.90 -3.12 -0.09
CA ASN A 89 -10.51 -2.67 -0.17
C ASN A 89 -10.42 -1.14 -0.33
N LEU A 90 -11.24 -0.56 -1.21
CA LEU A 90 -11.30 0.88 -1.42
C LEU A 90 -11.74 1.63 -0.16
N VAL A 91 -12.82 1.19 0.50
CA VAL A 91 -13.29 1.81 1.75
C VAL A 91 -12.24 1.68 2.85
N THR A 92 -11.57 0.54 2.95
CA THR A 92 -10.49 0.33 3.93
C THR A 92 -9.36 1.34 3.70
N ALA A 93 -8.92 1.49 2.46
CA ALA A 93 -7.89 2.42 2.08
C ALA A 93 -8.28 3.87 2.44
N LEU A 94 -9.46 4.32 2.04
CA LEU A 94 -9.94 5.69 2.29
C LEU A 94 -10.16 6.00 3.78
N SER A 95 -10.51 4.99 4.57
CA SER A 95 -10.69 5.14 6.03
C SER A 95 -9.37 5.37 6.77
N LEU A 96 -8.23 4.97 6.19
CA LEU A 96 -6.92 5.10 6.82
C LEU A 96 -6.55 6.56 7.08
N ARG A 97 -6.76 7.45 6.11
CA ARG A 97 -6.48 8.89 6.24
C ARG A 97 -7.20 9.50 7.46
N SER A 98 -8.49 9.18 7.63
CA SER A 98 -9.29 9.66 8.77
C SER A 98 -8.77 9.11 10.09
N ALA A 99 -8.40 7.83 10.15
CA ALA A 99 -7.90 7.20 11.35
C ALA A 99 -6.53 7.74 11.81
N MET A 100 -5.71 8.22 10.87
CA MET A 100 -4.37 8.75 11.14
C MET A 100 -4.34 10.23 11.53
N GLN A 101 -5.47 10.96 11.49
CA GLN A 101 -5.52 12.38 11.85
C GLN A 101 -5.01 12.66 13.28
N ALA A 102 -5.20 11.72 14.20
CA ALA A 102 -4.73 11.83 15.58
C ALA A 102 -3.20 11.80 15.73
N ALA A 103 -2.47 11.32 14.73
CA ALA A 103 -1.01 11.19 14.78
C ALA A 103 -0.26 12.55 14.77
N LYS A 104 -0.93 13.66 14.43
CA LYS A 104 -0.35 15.01 14.36
C LYS A 104 0.94 15.08 13.52
N PHE A 105 0.99 14.27 12.46
CA PHE A 105 2.12 14.23 11.55
C PHE A 105 2.20 15.54 10.75
N PRO A 106 3.39 16.17 10.62
CA PRO A 106 3.53 17.37 9.81
C PRO A 106 3.16 17.09 8.36
N ASP A 107 2.32 17.95 7.79
CA ASP A 107 1.89 17.83 6.39
C ASP A 107 1.24 16.47 6.06
N LEU A 108 0.38 15.98 6.98
CA LEU A 108 -0.33 14.72 6.85
C LEU A 108 -1.11 14.61 5.53
N ASP A 109 -1.64 15.73 5.05
CA ASP A 109 -2.37 15.75 3.78
C ASP A 109 -1.46 15.41 2.61
N ARG A 110 -0.28 16.03 2.53
CA ARG A 110 0.71 15.72 1.49
C ARG A 110 1.23 14.27 1.58
N PHE A 111 1.38 13.75 2.80
CA PHE A 111 1.73 12.34 3.00
C PHE A 111 0.69 11.42 2.36
N PHE A 112 -0.60 11.64 2.66
CA PHE A 112 -1.66 10.83 2.07
C PHE A 112 -1.89 11.07 0.60
N ASP A 113 -1.65 12.27 0.08
CA ASP A 113 -1.69 12.55 -1.36
C ASP A 113 -0.58 11.75 -2.08
N SER A 114 0.62 11.68 -1.51
CA SER A 114 1.71 10.83 -2.02
C SER A 114 1.34 9.33 -1.97
N ALA A 115 0.81 8.85 -0.85
CA ALA A 115 0.36 7.47 -0.72
C ALA A 115 -0.78 7.13 -1.70
N GLN A 116 -1.69 8.08 -1.95
CA GLN A 116 -2.75 7.93 -2.95
C GLN A 116 -2.19 7.83 -4.37
N ASN A 117 -1.18 8.63 -4.71
CA ASN A 117 -0.50 8.51 -6.00
C ASN A 117 0.11 7.11 -6.16
N VAL A 118 0.85 6.61 -5.15
CA VAL A 118 1.41 5.26 -5.16
C VAL A 118 0.29 4.22 -5.34
N ALA A 119 -0.85 4.37 -4.64
CA ALA A 119 -1.98 3.45 -4.76
C ALA A 119 -2.58 3.42 -6.18
N ILE A 120 -2.72 4.59 -6.81
CA ILE A 120 -3.21 4.71 -8.20
C ILE A 120 -2.21 4.08 -9.17
N ILE A 121 -0.93 4.39 -9.03
CA ILE A 121 0.15 3.85 -9.86
C ILE A 121 0.19 2.33 -9.72
N MET A 122 0.20 1.80 -8.49
CA MET A 122 0.17 0.36 -8.24
C MET A 122 -1.02 -0.33 -8.89
N SER A 123 -2.21 0.26 -8.78
CA SER A 123 -3.41 -0.30 -9.37
C SER A 123 -3.35 -0.32 -10.91
N SER A 124 -2.78 0.72 -11.54
CA SER A 124 -2.54 0.77 -12.98
C SER A 124 -1.55 -0.31 -13.42
N LEU A 125 -0.37 -0.35 -12.78
CA LEU A 125 0.67 -1.33 -13.06
C LEU A 125 0.19 -2.78 -12.86
N ALA A 126 -0.61 -3.02 -11.81
CA ALA A 126 -1.17 -4.35 -11.53
C ALA A 126 -2.03 -4.87 -12.67
N GLY A 127 -2.78 -3.99 -13.33
CA GLY A 127 -3.58 -4.35 -14.50
C GLY A 127 -2.74 -4.64 -15.73
N GLU A 128 -1.78 -3.79 -16.03
CA GLU A 128 -0.91 -3.93 -17.20
C GLU A 128 -0.01 -5.19 -17.10
N LEU A 129 0.47 -5.50 -15.90
CA LEU A 129 1.40 -6.61 -15.65
C LEU A 129 0.70 -7.89 -15.16
N CYS A 130 -0.63 -7.85 -14.95
CA CYS A 130 -1.42 -8.96 -14.40
C CYS A 130 -0.83 -9.53 -13.09
N ALA A 131 -0.19 -8.67 -12.27
CA ALA A 131 0.62 -9.08 -11.13
C ALA A 131 -0.22 -9.36 -9.87
N MET A 132 -1.34 -8.66 -9.71
CA MET A 132 -2.27 -8.82 -8.58
C MET A 132 -3.61 -8.11 -8.87
N PRO A 133 -4.70 -8.39 -8.08
CA PRO A 133 -5.97 -7.68 -8.22
C PRO A 133 -5.85 -6.18 -7.97
N HIS A 134 -6.46 -5.34 -8.81
CA HIS A 134 -6.42 -3.87 -8.73
C HIS A 134 -6.75 -3.31 -7.34
N GLY A 135 -7.83 -3.82 -6.70
CA GLY A 135 -8.23 -3.35 -5.38
C GLY A 135 -7.23 -3.69 -4.28
N GLN A 136 -6.51 -4.81 -4.39
CA GLN A 136 -5.44 -5.16 -3.47
C GLN A 136 -4.20 -4.29 -3.70
N ALA A 137 -3.85 -4.03 -4.97
CA ALA A 137 -2.76 -3.13 -5.33
C ALA A 137 -3.01 -1.71 -4.79
N TYR A 138 -4.22 -1.18 -4.98
CA TYR A 138 -4.63 0.12 -4.44
C TYR A 138 -4.53 0.16 -2.90
N LEU A 139 -5.04 -0.88 -2.23
CA LEU A 139 -5.01 -0.99 -0.78
C LEU A 139 -3.55 -1.03 -0.26
N LEU A 140 -2.70 -1.86 -0.87
CA LEU A 140 -1.29 -1.96 -0.50
C LEU A 140 -0.57 -0.62 -0.69
N GLY A 141 -0.74 0.02 -1.85
CA GLY A 141 -0.11 1.31 -2.14
C GLY A 141 -0.50 2.40 -1.14
N LEU A 142 -1.73 2.39 -0.61
CA LEU A 142 -2.13 3.37 0.40
C LEU A 142 -1.65 3.02 1.82
N PHE A 143 -1.47 1.74 2.13
CA PHE A 143 -1.11 1.28 3.47
C PHE A 143 0.40 1.12 3.70
N HIS A 144 1.23 0.98 2.65
CA HIS A 144 2.63 0.57 2.80
C HIS A 144 3.40 1.38 3.84
N ASP A 145 3.24 2.68 3.84
CA ASP A 145 3.92 3.64 4.70
C ASP A 145 3.11 4.10 5.92
N CYS A 146 1.94 3.50 6.20
CA CYS A 146 1.04 3.97 7.26
C CYS A 146 1.65 3.93 8.68
N GLY A 147 2.75 3.24 8.88
CA GLY A 147 3.51 3.26 10.13
C GLY A 147 4.28 4.56 10.37
N ILE A 148 4.64 5.31 9.33
CA ILE A 148 5.43 6.56 9.42
C ILE A 148 4.81 7.60 10.35
N PRO A 149 3.51 7.98 10.21
CA PRO A 149 2.90 8.94 11.12
C PRO A 149 2.86 8.49 12.58
N LEU A 150 2.73 7.18 12.83
CA LEU A 150 2.70 6.61 14.17
C LEU A 150 4.09 6.60 14.83
N LEU A 151 5.13 6.29 14.05
CA LEU A 151 6.51 6.41 14.51
C LEU A 151 6.87 7.85 14.84
N PHE A 152 6.48 8.80 14.00
CA PHE A 152 6.68 10.22 14.29
C PHE A 152 5.98 10.66 15.58
N GLN A 153 4.75 10.18 15.84
CA GLN A 153 4.04 10.49 17.08
C GLN A 153 4.77 9.98 18.31
N LYS A 154 5.43 8.84 18.21
CA LYS A 154 6.15 8.19 19.32
C LYS A 154 7.58 8.71 19.48
N HIS A 155 8.25 9.01 18.38
CA HIS A 155 9.65 9.39 18.29
C HIS A 155 9.78 10.78 17.66
N PRO A 156 9.90 11.87 18.45
CA PRO A 156 10.01 13.24 17.91
C PRO A 156 11.18 13.43 16.92
N GLU A 157 12.26 12.63 17.08
CA GLU A 157 13.44 12.61 16.21
C GLU A 157 13.23 11.86 14.89
N TYR A 158 12.09 11.24 14.68
CA TYR A 158 11.86 10.31 13.57
C TYR A 158 12.11 10.92 12.18
N LEU A 159 11.81 12.20 11.97
CA LEU A 159 12.10 12.86 10.70
C LEU A 159 13.61 12.91 10.40
N GLU A 160 14.45 13.01 11.42
CA GLU A 160 15.90 12.95 11.26
C GLU A 160 16.37 11.53 10.96
N VAL A 161 15.75 10.53 11.60
CA VAL A 161 15.99 9.12 11.29
C VAL A 161 15.67 8.84 9.83
N MET A 162 14.52 9.30 9.32
CA MET A 162 14.12 9.16 7.92
C MET A 162 15.08 9.86 6.96
N ARG A 163 15.58 11.06 7.28
CA ARG A 163 16.59 11.72 6.45
C ARG A 163 17.87 10.89 6.37
N THR A 164 18.33 10.41 7.51
CA THR A 164 19.53 9.55 7.59
C THR A 164 19.32 8.27 6.76
N ALA A 165 18.16 7.63 6.92
CA ALA A 165 17.83 6.40 6.19
C ALA A 165 17.86 6.62 4.67
N LYS A 166 17.25 7.71 4.18
CA LYS A 166 17.20 8.06 2.76
C LYS A 166 18.57 8.39 2.14
N THR A 167 19.55 8.80 2.94
CA THR A 167 20.92 9.13 2.48
C THR A 167 21.92 8.01 2.74
N THR A 168 21.51 6.93 3.41
CA THR A 168 22.41 5.80 3.71
C THR A 168 22.43 4.83 2.54
N ILE A 169 23.57 4.70 1.89
CA ILE A 169 23.78 3.80 0.74
C ILE A 169 23.93 2.35 1.22
N ASN A 170 23.43 1.40 0.43
CA ASN A 170 23.51 -0.05 0.65
C ASN A 170 22.83 -0.59 1.93
N ARG A 171 21.86 0.15 2.46
CA ARG A 171 21.01 -0.31 3.57
C ARG A 171 19.56 0.07 3.30
N SER A 172 18.63 -0.82 3.64
CA SER A 172 17.21 -0.50 3.56
C SER A 172 16.83 0.57 4.58
N ILE A 173 15.80 1.35 4.29
CA ILE A 173 15.25 2.37 5.19
C ILE A 173 14.88 1.70 6.53
N THR A 174 14.19 0.58 6.48
CA THR A 174 13.76 -0.18 7.68
C THR A 174 14.92 -0.66 8.56
N ALA A 175 16.06 -1.03 7.98
CA ALA A 175 17.23 -1.42 8.75
C ALA A 175 17.87 -0.25 9.50
N VAL A 176 17.82 0.96 8.94
CA VAL A 176 18.30 2.17 9.62
C VAL A 176 17.35 2.61 10.72
N GLU A 177 16.05 2.50 10.49
CA GLU A 177 15.03 2.78 11.50
C GLU A 177 15.16 1.83 12.69
N ASP A 178 15.25 0.52 12.46
CA ASP A 178 15.38 -0.48 13.52
C ASP A 178 16.64 -0.24 14.38
N GLU A 179 17.77 0.08 13.75
CA GLU A 179 19.00 0.42 14.48
C GLU A 179 18.84 1.66 15.37
N ARG A 180 18.11 2.68 14.89
CA ARG A 180 18.00 3.98 15.56
C ARG A 180 16.92 4.02 16.63
N ILE A 181 15.78 3.41 16.39
CA ILE A 181 14.61 3.46 17.27
C ILE A 181 14.11 2.09 17.71
N GLY A 182 14.74 1.00 17.22
CA GLY A 182 14.45 -0.39 17.57
C GLY A 182 13.13 -0.92 17.05
N THR A 183 12.62 -0.32 15.98
CA THR A 183 11.43 -0.74 15.20
C THR A 183 11.45 0.00 13.87
N ASP A 184 10.58 -0.38 12.93
CA ASP A 184 10.49 0.24 11.62
C ASP A 184 9.04 0.49 11.20
N HIS A 185 8.83 1.38 10.20
CA HIS A 185 7.49 1.77 9.75
C HIS A 185 6.74 0.61 9.08
N ALA A 186 7.44 -0.30 8.39
CA ALA A 186 6.83 -1.44 7.73
C ALA A 186 6.29 -2.44 8.77
N LEU A 187 6.99 -2.61 9.89
CA LEU A 187 6.53 -3.41 11.03
C LEU A 187 5.30 -2.79 11.70
N VAL A 188 5.32 -1.48 11.95
CA VAL A 188 4.17 -0.78 12.53
C VAL A 188 2.98 -0.84 11.58
N GLY A 189 3.18 -0.60 10.29
CA GLY A 189 2.15 -0.74 9.25
C GLY A 189 1.54 -2.14 9.17
N TYR A 190 2.38 -3.18 9.29
CA TYR A 190 1.93 -4.56 9.39
C TYR A 190 0.94 -4.76 10.55
N PHE A 191 1.25 -4.24 11.74
CA PHE A 191 0.35 -4.36 12.88
C PHE A 191 -0.93 -3.53 12.72
N VAL A 192 -0.88 -2.36 12.08
CA VAL A 192 -2.10 -1.61 11.72
C VAL A 192 -2.98 -2.47 10.82
N ALA A 193 -2.43 -3.01 9.74
CA ALA A 193 -3.15 -3.86 8.79
C ALA A 193 -3.76 -5.10 9.46
N ARG A 194 -3.01 -5.78 10.33
CA ARG A 194 -3.52 -6.92 11.12
C ARG A 194 -4.65 -6.51 12.08
N SER A 195 -4.50 -5.39 12.79
CA SER A 195 -5.53 -4.89 13.71
C SER A 195 -6.84 -4.56 12.97
N TRP A 196 -6.74 -4.16 11.71
CA TRP A 196 -7.88 -3.90 10.82
C TRP A 196 -8.36 -5.14 10.07
N LYS A 197 -7.79 -6.33 10.37
CA LYS A 197 -8.18 -7.62 9.78
C LYS A 197 -8.04 -7.65 8.25
N LEU A 198 -7.00 -7.03 7.72
CA LEU A 198 -6.67 -7.15 6.31
C LEU A 198 -6.21 -8.58 5.99
N PRO A 199 -6.33 -9.02 4.72
CA PRO A 199 -5.79 -10.31 4.29
C PRO A 199 -4.31 -10.46 4.65
N ASN A 200 -3.90 -11.67 5.08
CA ASN A 200 -2.52 -11.91 5.51
C ASN A 200 -1.48 -11.57 4.44
N ALA A 201 -1.78 -11.85 3.17
CA ALA A 201 -0.92 -11.48 2.05
C ALA A 201 -0.64 -9.97 2.00
N ILE A 202 -1.65 -9.12 2.23
CA ILE A 202 -1.49 -7.65 2.29
C ILE A 202 -0.66 -7.25 3.52
N CYS A 203 -0.92 -7.85 4.68
CA CYS A 203 -0.14 -7.57 5.88
C CYS A 203 1.35 -7.89 5.67
N LEU A 204 1.66 -9.05 5.09
CA LEU A 204 3.03 -9.46 4.79
C LEU A 204 3.66 -8.56 3.70
N SER A 205 2.90 -8.17 2.68
CA SER A 205 3.38 -7.23 1.65
C SER A 205 3.77 -5.89 2.26
N ILE A 206 3.00 -5.36 3.22
CA ILE A 206 3.34 -4.16 3.99
C ILE A 206 4.62 -4.39 4.82
N ARG A 207 4.74 -5.56 5.48
CA ARG A 207 5.93 -5.86 6.30
C ARG A 207 7.23 -5.90 5.50
N TYR A 208 7.18 -6.43 4.28
CA TYR A 208 8.35 -6.74 3.48
C TYR A 208 8.53 -5.86 2.24
N HIS A 209 7.85 -4.72 2.16
CA HIS A 209 7.87 -3.90 0.93
C HIS A 209 9.26 -3.32 0.61
N HIS A 210 10.10 -3.04 1.60
CA HIS A 210 11.50 -2.66 1.37
C HIS A 210 12.45 -3.85 1.13
N SER A 211 11.91 -5.07 1.06
CA SER A 211 12.70 -6.30 0.85
C SER A 211 12.60 -6.85 -0.58
N ALA A 212 12.17 -6.05 -1.56
CA ALA A 212 11.97 -6.48 -2.94
C ALA A 212 13.23 -7.16 -3.52
N TYR A 213 14.41 -6.61 -3.27
CA TYR A 213 15.69 -7.19 -3.72
C TYR A 213 15.92 -8.59 -3.15
N ASP A 214 15.72 -8.77 -1.86
CA ASP A 214 15.96 -10.05 -1.16
C ASP A 214 14.91 -11.09 -1.58
N LEU A 215 13.66 -10.71 -1.71
CA LEU A 215 12.56 -11.57 -2.19
C LEU A 215 12.84 -12.07 -3.60
N LEU A 216 13.22 -11.17 -4.52
CA LEU A 216 13.59 -11.52 -5.90
C LEU A 216 14.82 -12.43 -5.97
N ALA A 217 15.80 -12.21 -5.08
CA ALA A 217 16.97 -13.08 -4.99
C ALA A 217 16.64 -14.47 -4.41
N ALA A 218 15.69 -14.54 -3.47
CA ALA A 218 15.24 -15.80 -2.87
C ALA A 218 14.39 -16.62 -3.86
N SER A 219 13.46 -15.99 -4.58
CA SER A 219 12.58 -16.66 -5.56
C SER A 219 13.36 -17.37 -6.68
N LYS A 220 14.53 -16.84 -7.05
CA LYS A 220 15.42 -17.46 -8.08
C LYS A 220 16.16 -18.69 -7.58
N ARG A 221 16.19 -18.95 -6.26
CA ARG A 221 16.97 -20.05 -5.65
C ARG A 221 16.14 -21.29 -5.32
N THR A 222 14.83 -21.17 -5.32
CA THR A 222 13.91 -22.27 -4.99
C THR A 222 13.31 -22.87 -6.27
N ASP A 223 13.60 -24.18 -6.51
CA ASP A 223 12.97 -24.94 -7.59
C ASP A 223 11.46 -25.23 -7.34
N GLN A 224 11.00 -25.02 -6.11
CA GLN A 224 9.58 -25.12 -5.76
C GLN A 224 8.93 -23.75 -5.80
N ARG A 225 7.94 -23.59 -6.65
CA ARG A 225 7.05 -22.41 -6.64
C ARG A 225 6.20 -22.45 -5.36
N ASP A 226 6.46 -21.53 -4.48
CA ASP A 226 5.61 -21.22 -3.33
C ASP A 226 4.74 -20.03 -3.74
N GLU A 227 3.43 -20.27 -3.91
CA GLU A 227 2.47 -19.28 -4.39
C GLU A 227 2.43 -18.04 -3.47
N ASP A 228 2.63 -18.24 -2.16
CA ASP A 228 2.63 -17.13 -1.20
C ASP A 228 3.90 -16.26 -1.36
N ILE A 229 5.05 -16.87 -1.60
CA ILE A 229 6.31 -16.15 -1.87
C ILE A 229 6.24 -15.44 -3.21
N GLU A 230 5.67 -16.05 -4.24
CA GLU A 230 5.50 -15.44 -5.56
C GLU A 230 4.58 -14.21 -5.46
N ALA A 231 3.44 -14.33 -4.78
CA ALA A 231 2.51 -13.22 -4.57
C ALA A 231 3.15 -12.07 -3.79
N LEU A 232 3.93 -12.38 -2.74
CA LEU A 232 4.66 -11.39 -1.96
C LEU A 232 5.75 -10.69 -2.80
N THR A 233 6.46 -11.45 -3.61
CA THR A 233 7.50 -10.93 -4.52
C THR A 233 6.91 -10.01 -5.57
N ASN A 234 5.80 -10.41 -6.19
CA ASN A 234 5.06 -9.58 -7.15
C ASN A 234 4.61 -8.26 -6.50
N ALA A 235 4.05 -8.33 -5.31
CA ALA A 235 3.57 -7.16 -4.58
C ALA A 235 4.70 -6.17 -4.24
N ALA A 236 5.83 -6.67 -3.73
CA ALA A 236 6.99 -5.84 -3.38
C ALA A 236 7.65 -5.24 -4.63
N ALA A 237 7.79 -6.02 -5.71
CA ALA A 237 8.35 -5.53 -6.96
C ALA A 237 7.45 -4.46 -7.62
N LEU A 238 6.14 -4.66 -7.60
CA LEU A 238 5.17 -3.71 -8.12
C LEU A 238 5.17 -2.41 -7.33
N LEU A 239 5.27 -2.50 -5.99
CA LEU A 239 5.35 -1.32 -5.12
C LEU A 239 6.64 -0.54 -5.37
N ALA A 240 7.79 -1.20 -5.50
CA ALA A 240 9.05 -0.54 -5.83
C ALA A 240 8.99 0.24 -7.15
N MET A 241 8.29 -0.31 -8.18
CA MET A 241 8.02 0.42 -9.42
C MET A 241 7.12 1.64 -9.19
N ALA A 242 6.07 1.49 -8.39
CA ALA A 242 5.15 2.58 -8.11
C ALA A 242 5.80 3.71 -7.31
N GLU A 243 6.65 3.38 -6.36
CA GLU A 243 7.39 4.35 -5.56
C GLU A 243 8.38 5.15 -6.40
N ILE A 244 9.16 4.51 -7.30
CA ILE A 244 10.09 5.25 -8.17
C ILE A 244 9.35 6.16 -9.15
N ILE A 245 8.21 5.73 -9.71
CA ILE A 245 7.39 6.58 -10.58
C ILE A 245 6.87 7.79 -9.79
N ASN A 246 6.28 7.58 -8.61
CA ASN A 246 5.79 8.66 -7.75
C ASN A 246 6.91 9.61 -7.31
N TYR A 247 8.10 9.07 -7.04
CA TYR A 247 9.29 9.84 -6.68
C TYR A 247 9.75 10.76 -7.81
N ARG A 248 9.80 10.25 -9.05
CA ARG A 248 10.15 11.02 -10.25
C ARG A 248 9.12 12.10 -10.57
N LEU A 249 7.83 11.83 -10.38
CA LEU A 249 6.77 12.84 -10.48
C LEU A 249 6.98 14.02 -9.54
N GLY A 250 7.54 13.79 -8.34
CA GLY A 250 7.89 14.82 -7.37
C GLY A 250 9.17 15.59 -7.69
N HIS A 251 9.80 15.38 -8.86
CA HIS A 251 11.09 15.98 -9.28
C HIS A 251 12.21 15.80 -8.24
N ARG A 252 12.30 14.61 -7.63
CA ARG A 252 13.36 14.24 -6.69
C ARG A 252 14.45 13.45 -7.41
N GLU A 253 15.70 13.60 -7.01
CA GLU A 253 16.83 13.10 -7.81
C GLU A 253 17.37 11.73 -7.39
N GLU A 254 17.12 11.25 -6.17
CA GLU A 254 17.71 10.02 -5.65
C GLU A 254 16.70 9.14 -4.92
N PHE A 255 16.60 7.87 -5.31
CA PHE A 255 15.80 6.83 -4.64
C PHE A 255 16.62 5.52 -4.58
N HIS A 256 17.40 5.37 -3.50
CA HIS A 256 18.39 4.32 -3.34
C HIS A 256 17.83 2.89 -3.40
N ASP A 257 16.60 2.67 -2.93
CA ASP A 257 15.98 1.34 -2.98
C ASP A 257 15.79 0.88 -4.44
N TRP A 258 15.48 1.81 -5.35
CA TRP A 258 15.38 1.50 -6.77
C TRP A 258 16.73 1.22 -7.42
N ASP A 259 17.78 1.94 -7.04
CA ASP A 259 19.13 1.69 -7.55
C ASP A 259 19.60 0.27 -7.26
N LEU A 260 19.19 -0.27 -6.10
CA LEU A 260 19.50 -1.64 -5.68
C LEU A 260 18.58 -2.68 -6.35
N ALA A 261 17.27 -2.46 -6.33
CA ALA A 261 16.26 -3.45 -6.71
C ALA A 261 15.81 -3.36 -8.17
N GLY A 262 15.86 -2.16 -8.77
CA GLY A 262 15.27 -1.85 -10.07
C GLY A 262 15.62 -2.81 -11.19
N PRO A 263 16.90 -3.11 -11.46
CA PRO A 263 17.25 -4.07 -12.50
C PRO A 263 16.63 -5.45 -12.29
N SER A 264 16.53 -5.92 -11.04
CA SER A 264 15.92 -7.20 -10.70
C SER A 264 14.40 -7.17 -10.80
N VAL A 265 13.78 -6.04 -10.45
CA VAL A 265 12.34 -5.78 -10.59
C VAL A 265 11.93 -5.79 -12.07
N LEU A 266 12.66 -5.07 -12.91
CA LEU A 266 12.39 -5.06 -14.36
C LEU A 266 12.53 -6.44 -14.96
N ALA A 267 13.60 -7.18 -14.61
CA ALA A 267 13.80 -8.54 -15.08
C ALA A 267 12.71 -9.52 -14.61
N HIS A 268 12.11 -9.28 -13.43
CA HIS A 268 11.03 -10.11 -12.88
C HIS A 268 9.74 -10.00 -13.73
N PHE A 269 9.47 -8.82 -14.27
CA PHE A 269 8.32 -8.58 -15.14
C PHE A 269 8.67 -8.63 -16.65
N ASP A 270 9.83 -9.16 -17.01
CA ASP A 270 10.31 -9.21 -18.40
C ASP A 270 10.32 -7.84 -19.10
N LEU A 271 10.57 -6.76 -18.32
CA LEU A 271 10.60 -5.40 -18.83
C LEU A 271 12.03 -4.96 -19.20
N THR A 272 12.17 -4.34 -20.38
CA THR A 272 13.36 -3.56 -20.68
C THR A 272 13.26 -2.16 -20.03
N PRO A 273 14.37 -1.43 -19.80
CA PRO A 273 14.32 -0.04 -19.34
C PRO A 273 13.42 0.85 -20.21
N GLN A 274 13.45 0.68 -21.53
CA GLN A 274 12.61 1.45 -22.47
C GLN A 274 11.12 1.09 -22.35
N ALA A 275 10.79 -0.20 -22.11
CA ALA A 275 9.40 -0.60 -21.86
C ALA A 275 8.89 -0.03 -20.55
N PHE A 276 9.74 0.04 -19.52
CA PHE A 276 9.39 0.66 -18.26
C PHE A 276 9.16 2.18 -18.40
N GLU A 277 9.99 2.90 -19.16
CA GLU A 277 9.78 4.33 -19.43
C GLU A 277 8.43 4.61 -20.14
N LEU A 278 8.04 3.73 -21.07
CA LEU A 278 6.73 3.84 -21.72
C LEU A 278 5.57 3.59 -20.74
N LEU A 279 5.70 2.58 -19.90
CA LEU A 279 4.73 2.25 -18.87
C LEU A 279 4.61 3.37 -17.83
N GLU A 280 5.74 3.95 -17.41
CA GLU A 280 5.80 5.12 -16.53
C GLU A 280 5.04 6.30 -17.15
N LYS A 281 5.30 6.63 -18.42
CA LYS A 281 4.63 7.72 -19.12
C LYS A 281 3.11 7.53 -19.18
N ASP A 282 2.63 6.35 -19.60
CA ASP A 282 1.21 6.03 -19.65
C ASP A 282 0.54 6.14 -18.27
N THR A 283 1.22 5.64 -17.25
CA THR A 283 0.74 5.72 -15.86
C THR A 283 0.67 7.17 -15.36
N CYS A 284 1.66 8.00 -15.70
CA CYS A 284 1.66 9.42 -15.35
C CYS A 284 0.53 10.20 -16.07
N GLU A 285 0.25 9.88 -17.33
CA GLU A 285 -0.88 10.46 -18.07
C GLU A 285 -2.21 10.10 -17.40
N LYS A 286 -2.41 8.83 -17.03
CA LYS A 286 -3.61 8.37 -16.29
C LYS A 286 -3.75 9.05 -14.92
N LEU A 287 -2.63 9.32 -14.23
CA LEU A 287 -2.64 10.00 -12.94
C LEU A 287 -2.98 11.48 -13.06
N ALA A 288 -2.52 12.16 -14.12
CA ALA A 288 -2.81 13.59 -14.35
C ALA A 288 -4.30 13.85 -14.64
N ASP A 289 -5.00 12.86 -15.17
CA ASP A 289 -6.43 12.91 -15.45
C ASP A 289 -7.30 12.50 -14.23
N ALA A 290 -6.70 12.05 -13.11
CA ALA A 290 -7.39 11.55 -11.92
C ALA A 290 -7.64 12.63 -10.86
#